data_1712c7f57eb237ed97d874c56a0c8e09
#
_entry.id   1712c7f57eb237ed97d874c56a0c8e09
#
_cell.length_a   1.000
_cell.length_b   1.000
_cell.length_c   1.000
_cell.angle_alpha   90.00
_cell.angle_beta   90.00
_cell.angle_gamma   90.00
#
_symmetry.space_group_name_H-M   'P 1'
#
loop_
_entity.id
_entity.type
_entity.pdbx_description
1 polymer ?
#
loop_
_entity_poly.entity_id
_entity_poly.type
_entity_poly.pdbx_seq_one_letter_code
_entity_poly.pdbx_strand_id
1 'polypeptide(L)'
;MSEQIPVGTPPVPPGRHAAPPGWYADPLDARRERYWDSLTWSREVRERTPGAEPAGESGYGGIGARLVARVLDDLLVLLLYLALGGVLFSLLPGFAEANVAYSNQVLEAVRAGATSLPDPPESFRTASMVMMGLWFVLFLLYDTLFVARFGWTPGKKLLRLRVTGSAAAPGAVGFGGAFLRALVAAIARFGALYFLFPLIDFLWALGNRKRQTLHDLAGRTVVIRRG
;
A
#
# COMPACT_ATOMS: atom_id res chain seq x y z
N MET A 1 -21.22 -22.91 -33.28
CA MET A 1 -19.91 -22.59 -33.90
C MET A 1 -18.84 -22.98 -32.90
N SER A 2 -18.01 -23.97 -33.22
CA SER A 2 -16.89 -24.39 -32.36
C SER A 2 -15.83 -23.27 -32.40
N GLU A 3 -15.63 -22.61 -31.28
CA GLU A 3 -14.62 -21.57 -31.16
C GLU A 3 -13.23 -22.19 -31.36
N GLN A 4 -12.50 -21.71 -32.35
CA GLN A 4 -11.15 -22.21 -32.65
C GLN A 4 -10.19 -21.83 -31.53
N ILE A 5 -9.35 -22.78 -31.12
CA ILE A 5 -8.27 -22.55 -30.17
C ILE A 5 -7.02 -22.13 -30.97
N PRO A 6 -6.41 -20.98 -30.69
CA PRO A 6 -5.23 -20.53 -31.42
C PRO A 6 -4.01 -21.43 -31.14
N VAL A 7 -3.13 -21.55 -32.13
CA VAL A 7 -1.85 -22.24 -32.01
C VAL A 7 -0.77 -21.21 -31.69
N GLY A 8 0.18 -21.59 -30.85
CA GLY A 8 1.31 -20.73 -30.45
C GLY A 8 1.26 -20.30 -29.00
N THR A 9 2.26 -19.54 -28.58
CA THR A 9 2.41 -19.04 -27.21
C THR A 9 2.27 -17.52 -27.16
N PRO A 10 1.79 -16.94 -26.07
CA PRO A 10 1.84 -15.49 -25.89
C PRO A 10 3.27 -14.94 -25.89
N PRO A 11 3.46 -13.63 -26.10
CA PRO A 11 4.77 -12.99 -25.96
C PRO A 11 5.39 -13.29 -24.60
N VAL A 12 6.67 -13.70 -24.60
CA VAL A 12 7.39 -14.00 -23.36
C VAL A 12 7.98 -12.70 -22.81
N PRO A 13 7.67 -12.32 -21.56
CA PRO A 13 8.23 -11.13 -20.94
C PRO A 13 9.78 -11.20 -20.84
N PRO A 14 10.49 -10.06 -20.92
CA PRO A 14 11.94 -10.02 -20.77
C PRO A 14 12.42 -10.72 -19.49
N GLY A 15 13.43 -11.58 -19.59
CA GLY A 15 14.01 -12.32 -18.46
C GLY A 15 13.22 -13.55 -18.02
N ARG A 16 12.25 -14.02 -18.83
CA ARG A 16 11.54 -15.29 -18.59
C ARG A 16 11.73 -16.26 -19.74
N HIS A 17 11.63 -17.56 -19.43
CA HIS A 17 11.74 -18.64 -20.44
C HIS A 17 10.38 -19.05 -21.04
N ALA A 18 9.26 -18.64 -20.40
CA ALA A 18 7.91 -18.93 -20.88
C ALA A 18 6.92 -17.83 -20.46
N ALA A 19 5.82 -17.71 -21.19
CA ALA A 19 4.73 -16.82 -20.84
C ALA A 19 3.99 -17.36 -19.59
N PRO A 20 3.80 -16.54 -18.53
CA PRO A 20 3.05 -16.96 -17.36
C PRO A 20 1.54 -17.09 -17.67
N PRO A 21 0.79 -17.86 -16.85
CA PRO A 21 -0.67 -17.93 -17.00
C PRO A 21 -1.31 -16.55 -16.83
N GLY A 22 -2.27 -16.24 -17.68
CA GLY A 22 -2.94 -14.93 -17.65
C GLY A 22 -3.77 -14.65 -18.89
N TRP A 23 -4.37 -13.47 -18.90
CA TRP A 23 -5.13 -12.97 -20.04
C TRP A 23 -4.20 -12.22 -21.01
N TYR A 24 -4.16 -12.65 -22.25
CA TYR A 24 -3.39 -12.03 -23.32
C TYR A 24 -4.30 -11.65 -24.47
N ALA A 25 -3.85 -10.75 -25.34
CA ALA A 25 -4.56 -10.45 -26.58
C ALA A 25 -4.85 -11.76 -27.33
N ASP A 26 -6.12 -11.97 -27.71
CA ASP A 26 -6.51 -13.17 -28.45
C ASP A 26 -5.82 -13.14 -29.84
N PRO A 27 -5.02 -14.14 -30.18
CA PRO A 27 -4.40 -14.21 -31.51
C PRO A 27 -5.41 -14.24 -32.68
N LEU A 28 -6.65 -14.61 -32.40
CA LEU A 28 -7.70 -14.71 -33.42
C LEU A 28 -8.56 -13.44 -33.53
N ASP A 29 -8.61 -12.60 -32.47
CA ASP A 29 -9.37 -11.34 -32.46
C ASP A 29 -8.71 -10.30 -31.55
N ALA A 30 -8.10 -9.30 -32.11
CA ALA A 30 -7.41 -8.22 -31.37
C ALA A 30 -8.32 -7.40 -30.42
N ARG A 31 -9.65 -7.50 -30.55
CA ARG A 31 -10.64 -6.84 -29.65
C ARG A 31 -10.91 -7.66 -28.40
N ARG A 32 -10.38 -8.90 -28.32
CA ARG A 32 -10.62 -9.84 -27.22
C ARG A 32 -9.34 -10.20 -26.52
N GLU A 33 -9.46 -10.68 -25.30
CA GLU A 33 -8.41 -11.33 -24.53
C GLU A 33 -8.79 -12.79 -24.33
N ARG A 34 -7.81 -13.68 -24.43
CA ARG A 34 -7.95 -15.12 -24.19
C ARG A 34 -7.04 -15.54 -23.06
N TYR A 35 -7.51 -16.45 -22.23
CA TYR A 35 -6.73 -16.94 -21.11
C TYR A 35 -5.68 -17.96 -21.57
N TRP A 36 -4.45 -17.76 -21.13
CA TRP A 36 -3.33 -18.69 -21.31
C TRP A 36 -3.04 -19.39 -19.97
N ASP A 37 -3.00 -20.74 -19.94
CA ASP A 37 -2.80 -21.53 -18.72
C ASP A 37 -1.36 -21.89 -18.40
N SER A 38 -0.42 -21.42 -19.16
CA SER A 38 1.03 -21.69 -19.22
C SER A 38 1.43 -22.75 -20.26
N LEU A 39 0.51 -23.49 -20.82
CA LEU A 39 0.76 -24.57 -21.78
C LEU A 39 -0.08 -24.40 -23.05
N THR A 40 -1.34 -24.04 -22.89
CA THR A 40 -2.30 -23.93 -24.01
C THR A 40 -3.21 -22.71 -23.83
N TRP A 41 -3.79 -22.26 -24.95
CA TRP A 41 -4.85 -21.27 -24.93
C TRP A 41 -6.16 -21.93 -24.46
N SER A 42 -6.82 -21.30 -23.50
CA SER A 42 -8.15 -21.77 -23.07
C SER A 42 -9.24 -21.37 -24.06
N ARG A 43 -10.44 -21.90 -23.86
CA ARG A 43 -11.64 -21.45 -24.59
C ARG A 43 -12.23 -20.17 -24.01
N GLU A 44 -11.74 -19.73 -22.85
CA GLU A 44 -12.25 -18.54 -22.17
C GLU A 44 -11.74 -17.29 -22.92
N VAL A 45 -12.70 -16.50 -23.40
CA VAL A 45 -12.45 -15.19 -24.02
C VAL A 45 -13.30 -14.14 -23.34
N ARG A 46 -12.77 -12.92 -23.28
CA ARG A 46 -13.47 -11.74 -22.80
C ARG A 46 -13.23 -10.56 -23.74
N GLU A 47 -14.11 -9.58 -23.76
CA GLU A 47 -13.89 -8.36 -24.49
C GLU A 47 -12.72 -7.57 -23.88
N ARG A 48 -11.84 -7.08 -24.74
CA ARG A 48 -10.73 -6.24 -24.32
C ARG A 48 -11.27 -4.86 -23.98
N THR A 49 -11.11 -4.45 -22.73
CA THR A 49 -11.47 -3.08 -22.32
C THR A 49 -10.53 -2.10 -23.02
N PRO A 50 -11.02 -1.13 -23.80
CA PRO A 50 -10.17 -0.13 -24.44
C PRO A 50 -9.30 0.60 -23.40
N GLY A 51 -7.98 0.59 -23.59
CA GLY A 51 -7.02 1.17 -22.66
C GLY A 51 -6.56 0.26 -21.51
N ALA A 52 -7.06 -0.97 -21.41
CA ALA A 52 -6.45 -2.00 -20.55
C ALA A 52 -5.20 -2.55 -21.24
N GLU A 53 -4.02 -2.28 -20.69
CA GLU A 53 -2.80 -2.95 -21.14
C GLU A 53 -2.90 -4.46 -20.90
N PRO A 54 -2.40 -5.33 -21.81
CA PRO A 54 -2.42 -6.77 -21.62
C PRO A 54 -1.78 -7.13 -20.29
N ALA A 55 -2.42 -8.00 -19.52
CA ALA A 55 -1.93 -8.46 -18.21
C ALA A 55 -0.52 -9.10 -18.26
N GLY A 56 0.01 -9.37 -19.46
CA GLY A 56 1.34 -9.91 -19.70
C GLY A 56 2.48 -8.87 -19.71
N GLU A 57 2.20 -7.58 -19.92
CA GLU A 57 3.23 -6.55 -20.03
C GLU A 57 3.42 -5.70 -18.79
N SER A 58 2.39 -5.53 -17.97
CA SER A 58 2.54 -4.89 -16.66
C SER A 58 2.92 -5.95 -15.61
N GLY A 59 4.21 -6.18 -15.43
CA GLY A 59 4.71 -7.02 -14.34
C GLY A 59 4.23 -6.48 -12.98
N TYR A 60 4.03 -7.38 -12.00
CA TYR A 60 3.76 -6.95 -10.62
C TYR A 60 4.86 -6.01 -10.14
N GLY A 61 4.48 -4.94 -9.46
CA GLY A 61 5.42 -3.97 -8.92
C GLY A 61 6.47 -4.63 -8.03
N GLY A 62 7.74 -4.36 -8.30
CA GLY A 62 8.85 -4.88 -7.51
C GLY A 62 8.74 -4.46 -6.04
N ILE A 63 9.15 -5.35 -5.13
CA ILE A 63 9.06 -5.10 -3.67
C ILE A 63 9.90 -3.88 -3.29
N GLY A 64 11.12 -3.74 -3.83
CA GLY A 64 11.96 -2.57 -3.59
C GLY A 64 11.29 -1.26 -4.02
N ALA A 65 10.66 -1.21 -5.21
CA ALA A 65 9.95 -0.03 -5.67
C ALA A 65 8.75 0.30 -4.76
N ARG A 66 8.04 -0.72 -4.24
CA ARG A 66 6.94 -0.51 -3.28
C ARG A 66 7.44 0.04 -1.95
N LEU A 67 8.60 -0.45 -1.48
CA LEU A 67 9.21 0.04 -0.24
C LEU A 67 9.61 1.51 -0.40
N VAL A 68 10.29 1.87 -1.48
CA VAL A 68 10.65 3.28 -1.75
C VAL A 68 9.40 4.15 -1.88
N ALA A 69 8.36 3.69 -2.63
CA ALA A 69 7.09 4.40 -2.71
C ALA A 69 6.48 4.63 -1.32
N ARG A 70 6.57 3.63 -0.45
CA ARG A 70 6.05 3.69 0.92
C ARG A 70 6.80 4.74 1.75
N VAL A 71 8.12 4.75 1.70
CA VAL A 71 8.94 5.75 2.42
C VAL A 71 8.60 7.17 1.95
N LEU A 72 8.44 7.38 0.64
CA LEU A 72 8.02 8.68 0.09
C LEU A 72 6.63 9.10 0.58
N ASP A 73 5.67 8.17 0.59
CA ASP A 73 4.32 8.44 1.09
C ASP A 73 4.34 8.72 2.61
N ASP A 74 5.12 7.97 3.39
CA ASP A 74 5.26 8.19 4.83
C ASP A 74 5.92 9.56 5.15
N LEU A 75 6.88 10.01 4.33
CA LEU A 75 7.43 11.36 4.45
C LEU A 75 6.40 12.46 4.16
N LEU A 76 5.56 12.29 3.14
CA LEU A 76 4.49 13.25 2.84
C LEU A 76 3.45 13.31 3.96
N VAL A 77 3.04 12.14 4.49
CA VAL A 77 2.12 12.10 5.64
C VAL A 77 2.78 12.69 6.89
N LEU A 78 4.07 12.47 7.10
CA LEU A 78 4.81 13.07 8.22
C LEU A 78 4.84 14.60 8.12
N LEU A 79 5.12 15.16 6.95
CA LEU A 79 5.10 16.61 6.75
C LEU A 79 3.70 17.21 7.04
N LEU A 80 2.65 16.54 6.55
CA LEU A 80 1.27 16.94 6.84
C LEU A 80 0.94 16.84 8.32
N TYR A 81 1.38 15.77 8.96
CA TYR A 81 1.22 15.57 10.41
C TYR A 81 1.93 16.66 11.22
N LEU A 82 3.16 17.00 10.88
CA LEU A 82 3.89 18.06 11.56
C LEU A 82 3.22 19.42 11.40
N ALA A 83 2.73 19.74 10.20
CA ALA A 83 2.02 20.98 9.94
C ALA A 83 0.72 21.08 10.73
N LEU A 84 -0.16 20.06 10.64
CA LEU A 84 -1.44 20.05 11.36
C LEU A 84 -1.25 19.86 12.87
N GLY A 85 -0.30 19.01 13.26
CA GLY A 85 0.04 18.81 14.67
C GLY A 85 0.60 20.07 15.32
N GLY A 86 1.43 20.83 14.62
CA GLY A 86 1.92 22.12 15.10
C GLY A 86 0.80 23.14 15.35
N VAL A 87 -0.18 23.21 14.41
CA VAL A 87 -1.37 24.05 14.59
C VAL A 87 -2.19 23.55 15.78
N LEU A 88 -2.48 22.26 15.86
CA LEU A 88 -3.27 21.68 16.96
C LEU A 88 -2.56 21.90 18.31
N PHE A 89 -1.26 21.74 18.35
CA PHE A 89 -0.42 21.98 19.51
C PHE A 89 -0.52 23.43 20.02
N SER A 90 -0.51 24.41 19.12
CA SER A 90 -0.64 25.84 19.47
C SER A 90 -2.03 26.19 20.01
N LEU A 91 -3.05 25.35 19.74
CA LEU A 91 -4.42 25.55 20.21
C LEU A 91 -4.71 24.87 21.58
N LEU A 92 -3.76 24.07 22.10
CA LEU A 92 -3.93 23.39 23.39
C LEU A 92 -3.25 24.22 24.51
N PRO A 93 -4.02 24.92 25.36
CA PRO A 93 -3.47 25.78 26.41
C PRO A 93 -2.61 24.97 27.40
N GLY A 94 -1.44 25.50 27.77
CA GLY A 94 -0.56 24.90 28.78
C GLY A 94 0.14 23.62 28.37
N PHE A 95 -0.11 23.10 27.15
CA PHE A 95 0.50 21.84 26.72
C PHE A 95 2.01 22.00 26.42
N ALA A 96 2.42 23.13 25.84
CA ALA A 96 3.80 23.40 25.55
C ALA A 96 4.64 23.44 26.85
N GLU A 97 4.15 24.14 27.85
CA GLU A 97 4.79 24.28 29.16
C GLU A 97 4.86 22.93 29.89
N ALA A 98 3.76 22.16 29.88
CA ALA A 98 3.72 20.83 30.50
C ALA A 98 4.70 19.86 29.82
N ASN A 99 4.83 19.94 28.50
CA ASN A 99 5.76 19.09 27.73
C ASN A 99 7.22 19.44 28.04
N VAL A 100 7.55 20.72 28.07
CA VAL A 100 8.90 21.19 28.45
C VAL A 100 9.23 20.79 29.89
N ALA A 101 8.31 21.00 30.82
CA ALA A 101 8.51 20.63 32.22
C ALA A 101 8.75 19.12 32.38
N TYR A 102 7.92 18.29 31.74
CA TYR A 102 8.09 16.85 31.78
C TYR A 102 9.40 16.39 31.11
N SER A 103 9.77 16.98 29.99
CA SER A 103 11.03 16.66 29.31
C SER A 103 12.24 16.97 30.18
N ASN A 104 12.21 18.08 30.94
CA ASN A 104 13.26 18.42 31.90
C ASN A 104 13.33 17.43 33.06
N GLN A 105 12.18 17.01 33.61
CA GLN A 105 12.14 15.99 34.66
C GLN A 105 12.73 14.65 34.18
N VAL A 106 12.40 14.21 32.98
CA VAL A 106 12.98 13.01 32.37
C VAL A 106 14.49 13.14 32.20
N LEU A 107 14.97 14.30 31.73
CA LEU A 107 16.40 14.55 31.52
C LEU A 107 17.16 14.53 32.85
N GLU A 108 16.59 15.14 33.91
CA GLU A 108 17.17 15.13 35.25
C GLU A 108 17.21 13.72 35.83
N ALA A 109 16.13 12.95 35.69
CA ALA A 109 16.09 11.55 36.13
C ALA A 109 17.17 10.69 35.43
N VAL A 110 17.33 10.86 34.12
CA VAL A 110 18.37 10.15 33.34
C VAL A 110 19.78 10.55 33.80
N ARG A 111 20.02 11.86 34.02
CA ARG A 111 21.32 12.35 34.52
C ARG A 111 21.64 11.86 35.93
N ALA A 112 20.62 11.70 36.76
CA ALA A 112 20.76 11.16 38.12
C ALA A 112 20.91 9.62 38.14
N GLY A 113 20.88 8.95 37.00
CA GLY A 113 20.97 7.47 36.91
C GLY A 113 19.75 6.76 37.46
N ALA A 114 18.57 7.40 37.42
CA ALA A 114 17.33 6.80 37.91
C ALA A 114 17.01 5.51 37.13
N THR A 115 16.53 4.49 37.84
CA THR A 115 16.14 3.20 37.26
C THR A 115 14.73 3.20 36.67
N SER A 116 13.94 4.25 36.97
CA SER A 116 12.61 4.47 36.39
C SER A 116 12.46 5.95 35.99
N LEU A 117 11.72 6.16 34.91
CA LEU A 117 11.36 7.53 34.49
C LEU A 117 10.16 8.04 35.27
N PRO A 118 10.02 9.37 35.46
CA PRO A 118 8.86 9.96 36.10
C PRO A 118 7.59 9.67 35.28
N ASP A 119 6.47 9.54 35.97
CA ASP A 119 5.19 9.35 35.29
C ASP A 119 4.81 10.58 34.48
N PRO A 120 4.37 10.41 33.23
CA PRO A 120 3.93 11.53 32.41
C PRO A 120 2.66 12.15 32.97
N PRO A 121 2.55 13.49 33.02
CA PRO A 121 1.36 14.19 33.43
C PRO A 121 0.16 13.85 32.50
N GLU A 122 -1.04 13.99 33.03
CA GLU A 122 -2.25 13.63 32.26
C GLU A 122 -2.41 14.45 30.98
N SER A 123 -2.06 15.72 31.01
CA SER A 123 -2.03 16.59 29.81
C SER A 123 -1.12 16.03 28.72
N PHE A 124 0.05 15.49 29.08
CA PHE A 124 0.97 14.86 28.15
C PHE A 124 0.38 13.55 27.57
N ARG A 125 -0.25 12.72 28.40
CA ARG A 125 -0.92 11.50 27.95
C ARG A 125 -2.05 11.80 26.97
N THR A 126 -2.91 12.75 27.32
CA THR A 126 -4.05 13.17 26.49
C THR A 126 -3.56 13.70 25.14
N ALA A 127 -2.59 14.61 25.16
CA ALA A 127 -2.04 15.14 23.91
C ALA A 127 -1.36 14.07 23.06
N SER A 128 -0.64 13.14 23.68
CA SER A 128 -0.02 12.01 22.95
C SER A 128 -1.08 11.14 22.28
N MET A 129 -2.22 10.88 22.95
CA MET A 129 -3.34 10.14 22.36
C MET A 129 -3.96 10.90 21.17
N VAL A 130 -4.17 12.21 21.31
CA VAL A 130 -4.71 13.06 20.23
C VAL A 130 -3.75 13.07 19.05
N MET A 131 -2.47 13.26 19.28
CA MET A 131 -1.45 13.25 18.22
C MET A 131 -1.33 11.87 17.54
N MET A 132 -1.41 10.80 18.31
CA MET A 132 -1.44 9.44 17.78
C MET A 132 -2.71 9.19 16.93
N GLY A 133 -3.86 9.66 17.39
CA GLY A 133 -5.11 9.62 16.63
C GLY A 133 -5.03 10.42 15.34
N LEU A 134 -4.45 11.61 15.38
CA LEU A 134 -4.20 12.43 14.18
C LEU A 134 -3.33 11.70 13.17
N TRP A 135 -2.23 11.10 13.60
CA TRP A 135 -1.35 10.30 12.74
C TRP A 135 -2.10 9.16 12.06
N PHE A 136 -2.91 8.41 12.85
CA PHE A 136 -3.71 7.31 12.34
C PHE A 136 -4.71 7.76 11.28
N VAL A 137 -5.48 8.80 11.59
CA VAL A 137 -6.52 9.33 10.70
C VAL A 137 -5.91 9.88 9.41
N LEU A 138 -4.83 10.66 9.51
CA LEU A 138 -4.14 11.19 8.33
C LEU A 138 -3.66 10.08 7.39
N PHE A 139 -3.02 9.07 7.96
CA PHE A 139 -2.54 7.94 7.17
C PHE A 139 -3.71 7.17 6.51
N LEU A 140 -4.75 6.86 7.29
CA LEU A 140 -5.93 6.15 6.81
C LEU A 140 -6.63 6.90 5.68
N LEU A 141 -6.85 8.19 5.86
CA LEU A 141 -7.48 9.04 4.84
C LEU A 141 -6.59 9.18 3.60
N TYR A 142 -5.29 9.44 3.80
CA TYR A 142 -4.35 9.58 2.69
C TYR A 142 -4.35 8.34 1.78
N ASP A 143 -4.06 7.15 2.31
CA ASP A 143 -3.99 5.94 1.49
C ASP A 143 -5.37 5.58 0.89
N THR A 144 -6.46 5.71 1.69
CA THR A 144 -7.82 5.40 1.22
C THR A 144 -8.23 6.31 0.06
N LEU A 145 -8.14 7.63 0.22
CA LEU A 145 -8.63 8.58 -0.77
C LEU A 145 -7.82 8.53 -2.06
N PHE A 146 -6.48 8.49 -1.95
CA PHE A 146 -5.63 8.40 -3.13
C PHE A 146 -5.84 7.10 -3.89
N VAL A 147 -5.90 5.97 -3.20
CA VAL A 147 -6.09 4.67 -3.85
C VAL A 147 -7.51 4.53 -4.43
N ALA A 148 -8.54 4.93 -3.70
CA ALA A 148 -9.93 4.86 -4.20
C ALA A 148 -10.15 5.77 -5.40
N ARG A 149 -9.57 6.99 -5.40
CA ARG A 149 -9.83 7.99 -6.45
C ARG A 149 -8.94 7.81 -7.68
N PHE A 150 -7.68 7.45 -7.47
CA PHE A 150 -6.67 7.47 -8.54
C PHE A 150 -6.06 6.10 -8.81
N GLY A 151 -6.16 5.14 -7.88
CA GLY A 151 -5.47 3.85 -7.93
C GLY A 151 -3.98 3.95 -7.62
N TRP A 152 -3.51 5.05 -7.05
CA TRP A 152 -2.10 5.25 -6.67
C TRP A 152 -1.99 6.32 -5.57
N THR A 153 -0.91 6.30 -4.81
CA THR A 153 -0.48 7.38 -3.94
C THR A 153 0.66 8.16 -4.61
N PRO A 154 0.96 9.41 -4.24
CA PRO A 154 2.05 10.19 -4.82
C PRO A 154 3.37 9.42 -4.95
N GLY A 155 3.81 8.71 -3.88
CA GLY A 155 5.03 7.89 -3.93
C GLY A 155 4.90 6.73 -4.94
N LYS A 156 3.75 6.07 -5.01
CA LYS A 156 3.50 5.01 -6.00
C LYS A 156 3.48 5.57 -7.43
N LYS A 157 2.88 6.75 -7.64
CA LYS A 157 2.86 7.42 -8.95
C LYS A 157 4.27 7.72 -9.45
N LEU A 158 5.13 8.25 -8.58
CA LEU A 158 6.52 8.59 -8.91
C LEU A 158 7.30 7.36 -9.39
N LEU A 159 7.02 6.18 -8.82
CA LEU A 159 7.68 4.92 -9.19
C LEU A 159 6.89 4.11 -10.23
N ARG A 160 5.93 4.74 -10.92
CA ARG A 160 5.07 4.12 -11.95
C ARG A 160 4.34 2.88 -11.44
N LEU A 161 3.92 2.89 -10.16
CA LEU A 161 3.14 1.83 -9.56
C LEU A 161 1.66 2.20 -9.55
N ARG A 162 0.79 1.22 -9.75
CA ARG A 162 -0.66 1.35 -9.65
C ARG A 162 -1.24 0.22 -8.83
N VAL A 163 -2.21 0.55 -7.99
CA VAL A 163 -3.04 -0.40 -7.26
C VAL A 163 -4.29 -0.67 -8.09
N THR A 164 -4.58 -1.94 -8.34
CA THR A 164 -5.77 -2.39 -9.06
C THR A 164 -6.47 -3.49 -8.29
N GLY A 165 -7.71 -3.78 -8.62
CA GLY A 165 -8.39 -4.98 -8.12
C GLY A 165 -7.60 -6.25 -8.48
N SER A 166 -7.68 -7.27 -7.63
CA SER A 166 -7.08 -8.58 -7.92
C SER A 166 -7.80 -9.23 -9.11
N ALA A 167 -7.22 -10.33 -9.66
CA ALA A 167 -7.82 -11.06 -10.78
C ALA A 167 -9.27 -11.52 -10.53
N ALA A 168 -9.68 -11.66 -9.26
CA ALA A 168 -11.06 -11.95 -8.88
C ALA A 168 -11.99 -10.73 -8.93
N ALA A 169 -11.44 -9.50 -8.99
CA ALA A 169 -12.16 -8.23 -9.10
C ALA A 169 -11.30 -7.22 -9.88
N PRO A 170 -11.09 -7.43 -11.19
CA PRO A 170 -10.25 -6.56 -12.00
C PRO A 170 -10.88 -5.17 -12.13
N GLY A 171 -10.05 -4.13 -12.21
CA GLY A 171 -10.48 -2.76 -12.44
C GLY A 171 -10.07 -1.78 -11.35
N ALA A 172 -10.79 -0.67 -11.24
CA ALA A 172 -10.54 0.35 -10.23
C ALA A 172 -10.83 -0.19 -8.82
N VAL A 173 -10.01 0.22 -7.86
CA VAL A 173 -10.22 -0.17 -6.45
C VAL A 173 -11.37 0.66 -5.90
N GLY A 174 -12.45 -0.02 -5.50
CA GLY A 174 -13.56 0.65 -4.81
C GLY A 174 -13.15 1.17 -3.43
N PHE A 175 -13.92 2.14 -2.91
CA PHE A 175 -13.65 2.77 -1.61
C PHE A 175 -13.47 1.74 -0.49
N GLY A 176 -14.35 0.72 -0.40
CA GLY A 176 -14.26 -0.32 0.64
C GLY A 176 -12.96 -1.12 0.59
N GLY A 177 -12.49 -1.50 -0.61
CA GLY A 177 -11.20 -2.19 -0.77
C GLY A 177 -10.02 -1.30 -0.42
N ALA A 178 -10.06 -0.02 -0.83
CA ALA A 178 -9.03 0.95 -0.47
C ALA A 178 -8.99 1.22 1.04
N PHE A 179 -10.17 1.34 1.68
CA PHE A 179 -10.29 1.54 3.12
C PHE A 179 -9.76 0.34 3.92
N LEU A 180 -10.20 -0.89 3.60
CA LEU A 180 -9.73 -2.09 4.30
C LEU A 180 -8.22 -2.27 4.17
N ARG A 181 -7.68 -2.02 2.98
CA ARG A 181 -6.25 -2.02 2.75
C ARG A 181 -5.53 -1.00 3.63
N ALA A 182 -6.00 0.25 3.63
CA ALA A 182 -5.43 1.33 4.42
C ALA A 182 -5.56 1.07 5.94
N LEU A 183 -6.69 0.51 6.37
CA LEU A 183 -6.94 0.18 7.78
C LEU A 183 -5.95 -0.88 8.29
N VAL A 184 -5.76 -1.99 7.57
CA VAL A 184 -4.77 -3.01 7.94
C VAL A 184 -3.37 -2.42 7.98
N ALA A 185 -3.00 -1.61 7.00
CA ALA A 185 -1.71 -0.94 6.97
C ALA A 185 -1.56 0.12 8.08
N ALA A 186 -2.64 0.77 8.53
CA ALA A 186 -2.65 1.74 9.62
C ALA A 186 -2.52 1.05 10.99
N ILE A 187 -3.33 0.02 11.26
CA ILE A 187 -3.27 -0.75 12.52
C ILE A 187 -1.87 -1.31 12.74
N ALA A 188 -1.24 -1.75 11.68
CA ALA A 188 0.12 -2.25 11.69
C ALA A 188 1.18 -1.26 12.19
N ARG A 189 0.86 0.04 12.21
CA ARG A 189 1.75 1.11 12.67
C ARG A 189 1.61 1.41 14.15
N PHE A 190 0.75 0.71 14.88
CA PHE A 190 0.50 0.96 16.29
C PHE A 190 1.16 -0.09 17.20
N GLY A 191 1.72 0.39 18.31
CA GLY A 191 2.26 -0.44 19.39
C GLY A 191 3.60 -1.10 19.08
N ALA A 192 3.92 -2.15 19.84
CA ALA A 192 5.18 -2.90 19.74
C ALA A 192 5.40 -3.56 18.36
N LEU A 193 4.33 -3.69 17.57
CA LEU A 193 4.36 -4.25 16.22
C LEU A 193 4.79 -3.26 15.15
N TYR A 194 5.03 -1.99 15.49
CA TYR A 194 5.40 -0.93 14.54
C TYR A 194 6.57 -1.31 13.62
N PHE A 195 7.58 -2.00 14.14
CA PHE A 195 8.71 -2.44 13.34
C PHE A 195 8.52 -3.84 12.73
N LEU A 196 7.82 -4.74 13.42
CA LEU A 196 7.67 -6.14 13.00
C LEU A 196 6.61 -6.29 11.91
N PHE A 197 5.48 -5.60 12.03
CA PHE A 197 4.39 -5.81 11.10
C PHE A 197 4.70 -5.33 9.67
N PRO A 198 5.29 -4.14 9.42
CA PRO A 198 5.71 -3.77 8.08
C PRO A 198 6.68 -4.79 7.47
N LEU A 199 7.58 -5.35 8.29
CA LEU A 199 8.49 -6.40 7.85
C LEU A 199 7.72 -7.67 7.45
N ILE A 200 6.81 -8.14 8.28
CA ILE A 200 5.97 -9.32 7.98
C ILE A 200 5.10 -9.06 6.76
N ASP A 201 4.48 -7.89 6.66
CA ASP A 201 3.63 -7.49 5.54
C ASP A 201 4.38 -7.53 4.20
N PHE A 202 5.62 -7.02 4.18
CA PHE A 202 6.48 -7.06 3.00
C PHE A 202 7.07 -8.45 2.72
N LEU A 203 7.49 -9.18 3.75
CA LEU A 203 8.01 -10.55 3.60
C LEU A 203 6.94 -11.49 3.05
N TRP A 204 5.67 -11.30 3.44
CA TRP A 204 4.55 -12.05 2.90
C TRP A 204 4.45 -11.96 1.37
N ALA A 205 4.76 -10.78 0.82
CA ALA A 205 4.77 -10.57 -0.62
C ALA A 205 5.87 -11.34 -1.37
N LEU A 206 6.92 -11.78 -0.69
CA LEU A 206 7.97 -12.63 -1.29
C LEU A 206 7.47 -14.05 -1.55
N GLY A 207 6.56 -14.55 -0.70
CA GLY A 207 6.07 -15.92 -0.77
C GLY A 207 4.95 -16.16 -1.79
N ASN A 208 4.40 -15.12 -2.43
CA ASN A 208 3.28 -15.30 -3.35
C ASN A 208 3.57 -14.75 -4.78
N ARG A 209 3.02 -15.45 -5.78
CA ARG A 209 3.24 -15.13 -7.21
C ARG A 209 2.77 -13.72 -7.59
N LYS A 210 1.74 -13.19 -6.93
CA LYS A 210 1.17 -11.86 -7.19
C LYS A 210 1.87 -10.77 -6.40
N ARG A 211 2.86 -11.13 -5.58
CA ARG A 211 3.58 -10.21 -4.68
C ARG A 211 2.64 -9.35 -3.85
N GLN A 212 1.52 -9.93 -3.37
CA GLN A 212 0.56 -9.25 -2.52
C GLN A 212 1.06 -9.23 -1.08
N THR A 213 1.03 -8.08 -0.46
CA THR A 213 1.22 -7.90 0.98
C THR A 213 -0.07 -8.26 1.73
N LEU A 214 -0.04 -8.35 3.05
CA LEU A 214 -1.23 -8.63 3.85
C LEU A 214 -2.32 -7.58 3.65
N HIS A 215 -1.94 -6.31 3.60
CA HIS A 215 -2.89 -5.24 3.33
C HIS A 215 -3.44 -5.28 1.88
N ASP A 216 -2.66 -5.75 0.90
CA ASP A 216 -3.16 -5.98 -0.46
C ASP A 216 -4.21 -7.10 -0.49
N LEU A 217 -4.01 -8.16 0.31
CA LEU A 217 -4.98 -9.26 0.44
C LEU A 217 -6.28 -8.78 1.08
N ALA A 218 -6.19 -8.01 2.18
CA ALA A 218 -7.36 -7.44 2.86
C ALA A 218 -8.21 -6.57 1.91
N GLY A 219 -7.58 -5.74 1.08
CA GLY A 219 -8.24 -4.90 0.09
C GLY A 219 -8.62 -5.61 -1.21
N ARG A 220 -8.26 -6.91 -1.38
CA ARG A 220 -8.39 -7.66 -2.64
C ARG A 220 -7.75 -6.93 -3.82
N THR A 221 -6.56 -6.41 -3.61
CA THR A 221 -5.81 -5.60 -4.57
C THR A 221 -4.49 -6.25 -4.98
N VAL A 222 -3.94 -5.77 -6.08
CA VAL A 222 -2.57 -6.04 -6.52
C VAL A 222 -1.91 -4.72 -6.91
N VAL A 223 -0.59 -4.67 -6.81
CA VAL A 223 0.18 -3.52 -7.30
C VAL A 223 0.91 -3.93 -8.57
N ILE A 224 0.66 -3.20 -9.64
CA ILE A 224 1.27 -3.41 -10.95
C ILE A 224 2.21 -2.24 -11.27
N ARG A 225 3.19 -2.50 -12.14
CA ARG A 225 4.05 -1.46 -12.72
C ARG A 225 3.42 -0.99 -14.02
N ARG A 226 3.27 0.31 -14.21
CA ARG A 226 2.93 0.91 -15.50
C ARG A 226 4.19 0.95 -16.36
N GLY A 227 4.05 0.57 -17.61
CA GLY A 227 5.08 0.76 -18.64
C GLY A 227 5.34 2.25 -18.91
#